data_f3e067921c84b42e2a734328a544debb
#
_entry.id   f3e067921c84b42e2a734328a544debb
#
_cell.length_a   1.000
_cell.length_b   1.000
_cell.length_c   1.000
_cell.angle_alpha   90.00
_cell.angle_beta   90.00
_cell.angle_gamma   90.00
#
_symmetry.space_group_name_H-M   'P 1'
#
loop_
_entity.id
_entity.type
_entity.pdbx_description
1 polymer ?
#
loop_
_entity_poly.entity_id
_entity_poly.type
_entity_poly.pdbx_seq_one_letter_code
_entity_poly.pdbx_strand_id
1 'polypeptide(L)'
;TGHGCVNCRKMEENVWVDPQVIKRLKEDFVMVALYIDERLELPESKWYTSTYDDKVKKTLGKQNADFQITRFNNNAQPYYVILDHQEQLLATPRGYDTDIAAFVEFLDGASAEFKSRKK
;
A
#
# COMPACT_ATOMS: atom_id res chain seq x y z
N THR A 1 0.31 2.52 5.25
CA THR A 1 0.65 3.84 5.80
C THR A 1 0.15 3.97 7.22
N GLY A 2 0.47 5.06 7.87
CA GLY A 2 0.00 5.36 9.22
C GLY A 2 -0.13 6.85 9.43
N HIS A 3 -1.07 7.26 10.28
CA HIS A 3 -1.25 8.68 10.64
C HIS A 3 0.00 9.22 11.34
N GLY A 4 0.61 8.44 12.22
CA GLY A 4 1.82 8.80 12.95
C GLY A 4 3.13 8.40 12.27
N CYS A 5 3.09 8.03 11.00
CA CYS A 5 4.26 7.55 10.28
C CYS A 5 5.05 8.70 9.66
N VAL A 6 6.19 9.05 10.25
CA VAL A 6 7.05 10.15 9.78
C VAL A 6 7.56 9.88 8.36
N ASN A 7 8.04 8.67 8.10
CA ASN A 7 8.56 8.29 6.78
C ASN A 7 7.47 8.29 5.70
N CYS A 8 6.22 7.97 6.06
CA CYS A 8 5.09 8.08 5.15
C CYS A 8 4.88 9.53 4.71
N ARG A 9 4.96 10.48 5.68
CA ARG A 9 4.84 11.92 5.37
C ARG A 9 6.00 12.37 4.49
N LYS A 10 7.21 11.92 4.75
CA LYS A 10 8.39 12.25 3.94
C LYS A 10 8.24 11.79 2.49
N MET A 11 7.68 10.62 2.26
CA MET A 11 7.40 10.13 0.91
C MET A 11 6.38 11.03 0.21
N GLU A 12 5.28 11.39 0.90
CA GLU A 12 4.25 12.28 0.35
C GLU A 12 4.82 13.64 0.00
N GLU A 13 5.66 14.21 0.86
CA GLU A 13 6.21 15.56 0.68
C GLU A 13 7.34 15.63 -0.33
N ASN A 14 8.14 14.59 -0.47
CA ASN A 14 9.37 14.62 -1.27
C ASN A 14 9.32 13.78 -2.54
N VAL A 15 8.49 12.76 -2.62
CA VAL A 15 8.41 11.86 -3.76
C VAL A 15 7.09 12.01 -4.50
N TRP A 16 5.96 11.93 -3.81
CA TRP A 16 4.64 11.96 -4.45
C TRP A 16 4.36 13.28 -5.16
N VAL A 17 4.88 14.40 -4.67
CA VAL A 17 4.67 15.72 -5.25
C VAL A 17 5.53 15.98 -6.49
N ASP A 18 6.52 15.14 -6.77
CA ASP A 18 7.33 15.28 -7.97
C ASP A 18 6.43 15.17 -9.21
N PRO A 19 6.56 16.08 -10.19
CA PRO A 19 5.70 16.09 -11.37
C PRO A 19 5.65 14.77 -12.13
N GLN A 20 6.74 14.05 -12.21
CA GLN A 20 6.80 12.75 -12.90
C GLN A 20 6.04 11.68 -12.12
N VAL A 21 6.15 11.69 -10.79
CA VAL A 21 5.46 10.74 -9.91
C VAL A 21 3.97 11.03 -9.88
N ILE A 22 3.57 12.27 -9.59
CA ILE A 22 2.16 12.62 -9.43
C ILE A 22 1.38 12.40 -10.73
N LYS A 23 1.98 12.66 -11.87
CA LYS A 23 1.35 12.42 -13.16
C LYS A 23 0.99 10.94 -13.32
N ARG A 24 1.93 10.05 -13.02
CA ARG A 24 1.71 8.60 -13.12
C ARG A 24 0.67 8.11 -12.12
N LEU A 25 0.72 8.60 -10.88
CA LEU A 25 -0.24 8.22 -9.85
C LEU A 25 -1.66 8.61 -10.25
N LYS A 26 -1.85 9.76 -10.87
CA LYS A 26 -3.17 10.23 -11.29
C LYS A 26 -3.69 9.56 -12.56
N GLU A 27 -2.81 9.29 -13.52
CA GLU A 27 -3.21 8.82 -14.85
C GLU A 27 -3.26 7.29 -14.95
N ASP A 28 -2.35 6.59 -14.26
CA ASP A 28 -2.13 5.16 -14.50
C ASP A 28 -2.63 4.26 -13.37
N PHE A 29 -2.97 4.81 -12.22
CA PHE A 29 -3.30 4.02 -11.02
C PHE A 29 -4.53 4.51 -10.30
N VAL A 30 -5.18 3.59 -9.59
CA VAL A 30 -6.15 3.91 -8.55
C VAL A 30 -5.41 3.81 -7.22
N MET A 31 -5.34 4.92 -6.48
CA MET A 31 -4.63 5.00 -5.21
C MET A 31 -5.53 4.57 -4.06
N VAL A 32 -5.02 3.67 -3.23
CA VAL A 32 -5.69 3.27 -1.98
C VAL A 32 -4.68 3.41 -0.85
N ALA A 33 -5.03 4.16 0.19
CA ALA A 33 -4.18 4.32 1.37
C ALA A 33 -4.82 3.59 2.54
N LEU A 34 -4.14 2.54 3.03
CA LEU A 34 -4.60 1.75 4.16
C LEU A 34 -3.83 2.16 5.41
N TYR A 35 -4.52 2.83 6.34
CA TYR A 35 -3.92 3.32 7.60
C TYR A 35 -3.97 2.23 8.65
N ILE A 36 -2.80 1.80 9.12
CA ILE A 36 -2.69 0.72 10.11
C ILE A 36 -3.02 1.18 11.53
N ASP A 37 -3.07 2.47 11.76
CA ASP A 37 -3.35 3.08 13.06
C ASP A 37 -4.69 3.82 13.10
N GLU A 38 -5.58 3.56 12.15
CA GLU A 38 -6.93 4.10 12.14
C GLU A 38 -7.74 3.52 13.28
N ARG A 39 -8.32 4.39 14.13
CA ARG A 39 -9.03 3.98 15.34
C ARG A 39 -10.52 3.71 15.12
N LEU A 40 -11.02 3.89 13.91
CA LEU A 40 -12.42 3.63 13.59
C LEU A 40 -12.78 2.20 13.98
N GLU A 41 -13.70 2.07 14.94
CA GLU A 41 -14.21 0.77 15.35
C GLU A 41 -15.29 0.30 14.38
N LEU A 42 -15.13 -0.92 13.88
CA LEU A 42 -16.06 -1.50 12.92
C LEU A 42 -17.24 -2.15 13.61
N PRO A 43 -18.40 -2.27 12.94
CA PRO A 43 -19.52 -3.05 13.47
C PRO A 43 -19.08 -4.48 13.76
N GLU A 44 -19.63 -5.07 14.81
CA GLU A 44 -19.27 -6.44 15.24
C GLU A 44 -19.40 -7.46 14.10
N SER A 45 -20.36 -7.27 13.19
CA SER A 45 -20.55 -8.12 12.02
C SER A 45 -19.34 -8.10 11.06
N LYS A 46 -18.44 -7.12 11.19
CA LYS A 46 -17.22 -7.00 10.37
C LYS A 46 -15.97 -7.46 11.11
N TRP A 47 -16.09 -7.85 12.37
CA TRP A 47 -14.95 -8.37 13.13
C TRP A 47 -14.60 -9.77 12.65
N TYR A 48 -13.31 -10.09 12.70
CA TYR A 48 -12.83 -11.44 12.43
C TYR A 48 -11.62 -11.76 13.30
N THR A 49 -11.37 -13.04 13.48
CA THR A 49 -10.19 -13.52 14.19
C THR A 49 -9.05 -13.72 13.18
N SER A 50 -7.90 -13.09 13.45
CA SER A 50 -6.73 -13.20 12.57
C SER A 50 -6.17 -14.63 12.58
N THR A 51 -5.78 -15.12 11.42
CA THR A 51 -5.04 -16.38 11.30
C THR A 51 -3.56 -16.21 11.67
N TYR A 52 -3.10 -14.97 11.78
CA TYR A 52 -1.71 -14.67 12.13
C TYR A 52 -1.46 -14.75 13.65
N ASP A 53 -2.32 -14.12 14.46
CA ASP A 53 -2.12 -14.01 15.90
C ASP A 53 -3.29 -14.47 16.77
N ASP A 54 -4.34 -15.02 16.17
CA ASP A 54 -5.57 -15.51 16.83
C ASP A 54 -6.34 -14.43 17.61
N LYS A 55 -6.09 -13.15 17.32
CA LYS A 55 -6.78 -12.03 17.94
C LYS A 55 -7.91 -11.51 17.07
N VAL A 56 -8.98 -11.05 17.71
CA VAL A 56 -10.11 -10.42 17.03
C VAL A 56 -9.71 -9.00 16.59
N LYS A 57 -9.92 -8.70 15.33
CA LYS A 57 -9.59 -7.39 14.74
C LYS A 57 -10.85 -6.54 14.68
N LYS A 58 -10.94 -5.55 15.56
CA LYS A 58 -12.16 -4.75 15.79
C LYS A 58 -12.13 -3.38 15.11
N THR A 59 -10.95 -2.84 14.84
CA THR A 59 -10.80 -1.52 14.21
C THR A 59 -10.32 -1.65 12.78
N LEU A 60 -10.63 -0.63 11.96
CA LEU A 60 -10.16 -0.58 10.58
C LEU A 60 -8.63 -0.67 10.50
N GLY A 61 -7.92 0.07 11.38
CA GLY A 61 -6.46 0.03 11.39
C GLY A 61 -5.90 -1.35 11.70
N LYS A 62 -6.47 -2.05 12.67
CA LYS A 62 -6.04 -3.41 13.00
C LYS A 62 -6.29 -4.39 11.86
N GLN A 63 -7.40 -4.24 11.15
CA GLN A 63 -7.67 -5.07 9.97
C GLN A 63 -6.72 -4.75 8.83
N ASN A 64 -6.39 -3.48 8.62
CA ASN A 64 -5.41 -3.07 7.60
C ASN A 64 -4.02 -3.64 7.90
N ALA A 65 -3.58 -3.57 9.15
CA ALA A 65 -2.29 -4.13 9.58
C ALA A 65 -2.26 -5.66 9.41
N ASP A 66 -3.35 -6.31 9.79
CA ASP A 66 -3.50 -7.77 9.63
C ASP A 66 -3.45 -8.17 8.15
N PHE A 67 -4.12 -7.43 7.29
CA PHE A 67 -4.09 -7.65 5.84
C PHE A 67 -2.66 -7.56 5.31
N GLN A 68 -1.90 -6.55 5.72
CA GLN A 68 -0.52 -6.39 5.27
C GLN A 68 0.36 -7.58 5.69
N ILE A 69 0.24 -7.98 6.95
CA ILE A 69 1.09 -9.05 7.49
C ILE A 69 0.72 -10.43 6.92
N THR A 70 -0.56 -10.73 6.81
CA THR A 70 -1.01 -12.03 6.30
C THR A 70 -0.81 -12.15 4.80
N ARG A 71 -1.03 -11.07 4.04
CA ARG A 71 -0.93 -11.09 2.58
C ARG A 71 0.51 -10.94 2.08
N PHE A 72 1.30 -10.07 2.70
CA PHE A 72 2.62 -9.71 2.20
C PHE A 72 3.77 -10.08 3.13
N ASN A 73 3.47 -10.65 4.28
CA ASN A 73 4.46 -11.02 5.30
C ASN A 73 5.41 -9.86 5.63
N ASN A 74 4.83 -8.67 5.80
CA ASN A 74 5.57 -7.43 6.04
C ASN A 74 4.74 -6.50 6.90
N ASN A 75 5.38 -5.80 7.85
CA ASN A 75 4.72 -4.82 8.71
C ASN A 75 5.39 -3.44 8.67
N ALA A 76 6.27 -3.19 7.70
CA ALA A 76 6.95 -1.91 7.56
C ALA A 76 6.00 -0.80 7.08
N GLN A 77 6.30 0.44 7.45
CA GLN A 77 5.60 1.64 7.00
C GLN A 77 6.63 2.70 6.57
N PRO A 78 6.49 3.32 5.40
CA PRO A 78 5.49 3.03 4.36
C PRO A 78 5.77 1.72 3.63
N TYR A 79 4.75 1.15 3.03
CA TYR A 79 4.89 -0.05 2.21
C TYR A 79 4.01 0.08 0.98
N TYR A 80 4.61 -0.01 -0.19
CA TYR A 80 3.94 0.22 -1.48
C TYR A 80 3.79 -1.10 -2.22
N VAL A 81 2.56 -1.39 -2.60
CA VAL A 81 2.20 -2.61 -3.33
C VAL A 81 1.35 -2.20 -4.53
N ILE A 82 1.65 -2.74 -5.69
CA ILE A 82 0.86 -2.52 -6.89
C ILE A 82 0.27 -3.86 -7.33
N LEU A 83 -1.04 -3.88 -7.46
CA LEU A 83 -1.80 -5.10 -7.76
C LEU A 83 -2.57 -4.94 -9.07
N ASP A 84 -2.79 -6.05 -9.77
CA ASP A 84 -3.71 -6.09 -10.91
C ASP A 84 -5.15 -6.33 -10.42
N HIS A 85 -6.09 -6.49 -11.35
CA HIS A 85 -7.50 -6.71 -11.01
C HIS A 85 -7.77 -8.04 -10.31
N GLN A 86 -6.85 -8.98 -10.37
CA GLN A 86 -6.94 -10.25 -9.66
C GLN A 86 -6.13 -10.23 -8.36
N GLU A 87 -5.71 -9.03 -7.90
CA GLU A 87 -4.91 -8.82 -6.69
C GLU A 87 -3.54 -9.52 -6.73
N GLN A 88 -2.98 -9.68 -7.93
CA GLN A 88 -1.63 -10.22 -8.10
C GLN A 88 -0.61 -9.09 -8.21
N LEU A 89 0.57 -9.28 -7.63
CA LEU A 89 1.64 -8.27 -7.66
C LEU A 89 2.09 -7.97 -9.08
N LEU A 90 2.18 -6.69 -9.41
CA LEU A 90 2.71 -6.19 -10.69
C LEU A 90 4.17 -5.77 -10.60
N ALA A 91 4.68 -5.61 -9.38
CA ALA A 91 6.07 -5.24 -9.12
C ALA A 91 6.47 -5.74 -7.74
N THR A 92 7.76 -5.86 -7.48
CA THR A 92 8.28 -6.13 -6.14
C THR A 92 7.90 -4.97 -5.21
N PRO A 93 7.23 -5.23 -4.07
CA PRO A 93 6.86 -4.17 -3.14
C PRO A 93 8.06 -3.34 -2.68
N ARG A 94 7.82 -2.06 -2.39
CA ARG A 94 8.86 -1.13 -1.94
C ARG A 94 8.49 -0.52 -0.60
N GLY A 95 9.52 -0.25 0.21
CA GLY A 95 9.37 0.48 1.46
C GLY A 95 9.78 1.93 1.34
N TYR A 96 10.36 2.47 2.42
CA TYR A 96 10.82 3.84 2.45
C TYR A 96 12.10 4.00 1.62
N ASP A 97 12.01 4.82 0.57
CA ASP A 97 13.14 5.18 -0.28
C ASP A 97 12.74 6.46 -1.02
N THR A 98 13.48 7.54 -0.77
CA THR A 98 13.17 8.85 -1.36
C THR A 98 13.76 9.05 -2.75
N ASP A 99 14.36 8.04 -3.35
CA ASP A 99 14.87 8.09 -4.71
C ASP A 99 13.70 8.18 -5.71
N ILE A 100 13.53 9.36 -6.29
CA ILE A 100 12.42 9.64 -7.22
C ILE A 100 12.55 8.79 -8.49
N ALA A 101 13.75 8.67 -9.06
CA ALA A 101 13.97 7.87 -10.26
C ALA A 101 13.60 6.39 -10.03
N ALA A 102 13.98 5.85 -8.89
CA ALA A 102 13.63 4.47 -8.52
C ALA A 102 12.13 4.29 -8.34
N PHE A 103 11.44 5.28 -7.79
CA PHE A 103 9.99 5.23 -7.64
C PHE A 103 9.29 5.30 -9.00
N VAL A 104 9.76 6.13 -9.91
CA VAL A 104 9.26 6.19 -11.29
C VAL A 104 9.43 4.84 -11.99
N GLU A 105 10.60 4.21 -11.86
CA GLU A 105 10.84 2.86 -12.40
C GLU A 105 9.89 1.82 -11.83
N PHE A 106 9.61 1.90 -10.55
CA PHE A 106 8.65 1.02 -9.87
C PHE A 106 7.26 1.16 -10.50
N LEU A 107 6.79 2.40 -10.70
CA LEU A 107 5.49 2.67 -11.31
C LEU A 107 5.45 2.25 -12.78
N ASP A 108 6.46 2.59 -13.55
CA ASP A 108 6.52 2.27 -14.97
C ASP A 108 6.66 0.76 -15.22
N GLY A 109 7.43 0.09 -14.38
CA GLY A 109 7.57 -1.36 -14.45
C GLY A 109 6.25 -2.08 -14.19
N ALA A 110 5.47 -1.60 -13.20
CA ALA A 110 4.15 -2.15 -12.91
C ALA A 110 3.18 -1.91 -14.06
N SER A 111 3.19 -0.71 -14.66
CA SER A 111 2.35 -0.39 -15.82
C SER A 111 2.66 -1.28 -17.01
N ALA A 112 3.94 -1.51 -17.29
CA ALA A 112 4.40 -2.37 -18.39
C ALA A 112 3.94 -3.82 -18.14
N GLU A 113 4.09 -4.32 -16.93
CA GLU A 113 3.67 -5.67 -16.57
C GLU A 113 2.15 -5.82 -16.71
N PHE A 114 1.39 -4.83 -16.26
CA PHE A 114 -0.06 -4.83 -16.40
C PHE A 114 -0.50 -4.92 -17.86
N LYS A 115 0.11 -4.12 -18.73
CA LYS A 115 -0.17 -4.14 -20.16
C LYS A 115 0.20 -5.49 -20.79
N SER A 116 1.30 -6.08 -20.36
CA SER A 116 1.73 -7.41 -20.82
C SER A 116 0.71 -8.49 -20.48
N ARG A 117 0.08 -8.43 -19.29
CA ARG A 117 -0.91 -9.41 -18.83
C ARG A 117 -2.27 -9.26 -19.51
N LYS A 118 -2.53 -8.13 -20.14
CA LYS A 118 -3.82 -7.84 -20.82
C LYS A 118 -4.01 -8.54 -22.16
N LYS A 119 -3.03 -9.21 -22.65
CA LYS A 119 -3.11 -9.89 -23.94
C LYS A 119 -4.10 -11.04 -23.96
#